data_eaab6d6eeee59fb70a105735e0deb3a8
#
_entry.id   eaab6d6eeee59fb70a105735e0deb3a8
#
_cell.length_a   1.000
_cell.length_b   1.000
_cell.length_c   1.000
_cell.angle_alpha   90.00
_cell.angle_beta   90.00
_cell.angle_gamma   90.00
#
_symmetry.space_group_name_H-M   'P 1'
#
loop_
_entity.id
_entity.type
_entity.pdbx_description
1 polymer ?
#
loop_
_entity_poly.entity_id
_entity_poly.type
_entity_poly.pdbx_seq_one_letter_code
_entity_poly.pdbx_strand_id
1 'polypeptide(L)'
;MAKTAKNILPAYLTDIYGWLYLNPKLYNLLDNAFLLNFLTLGYHSLLTEEVKKEISPHSHILQIGATLGGQIEKAYSGLGMLGSYTIVDILPDILENCREKHLEQKIGFVHADAAKTVKGNYDIIICYMLLHELPPLTRTRVIDNILKALKPGGKAVFIDYHQPSSYHPLKYIIRTINRLYQPFAESLWKNSIKGLASHPEICRWSQQTYFGGVYQKVVATKMDGTSL
;
A
#
# COMPACT_ATOMS: atom_id res chain seq x y z
N MET A 1 8.60 -4.88 27.60
CA MET A 1 8.95 -5.18 26.20
C MET A 1 8.75 -4.01 25.20
N ALA A 2 7.95 -2.99 25.50
CA ALA A 2 7.69 -1.86 24.59
C ALA A 2 8.87 -0.87 24.32
N LYS A 3 9.88 -0.83 25.19
CA LYS A 3 11.01 0.13 25.04
C LYS A 3 12.09 -0.30 24.03
N THR A 4 12.24 -1.59 23.76
CA THR A 4 13.31 -2.13 22.90
C THR A 4 12.94 -2.03 21.39
N ALA A 5 11.65 -2.08 21.05
CA ALA A 5 11.19 -1.97 19.67
C ALA A 5 11.28 -0.53 19.11
N LYS A 6 11.18 0.47 19.99
CA LYS A 6 11.18 1.89 19.61
C LYS A 6 12.49 2.37 18.96
N ASN A 7 13.62 1.69 19.22
CA ASN A 7 14.93 2.07 18.69
C ASN A 7 15.26 1.47 17.31
N ILE A 8 14.36 0.65 16.73
CA ILE A 8 14.59 -0.03 15.44
C ILE A 8 13.69 0.55 14.35
N LEU A 9 12.61 1.23 14.73
CA LEU A 9 11.66 1.81 13.78
C LEU A 9 12.17 3.13 13.21
N PRO A 10 11.90 3.41 11.93
CA PRO A 10 12.20 4.72 11.34
C PRO A 10 11.50 5.85 12.09
N ALA A 11 12.22 6.96 12.30
CA ALA A 11 11.72 8.11 13.07
C ALA A 11 10.36 8.65 12.54
N TYR A 12 10.14 8.65 11.23
CA TYR A 12 8.87 9.12 10.67
C TYR A 12 7.66 8.31 11.14
N LEU A 13 7.82 6.99 11.41
CA LEU A 13 6.73 6.16 11.93
C LEU A 13 6.39 6.51 13.37
N THR A 14 7.39 6.77 14.21
CA THR A 14 7.17 7.11 15.62
C THR A 14 6.73 8.56 15.81
N ASP A 15 7.32 9.47 15.08
CA ASP A 15 7.16 10.91 15.29
C ASP A 15 5.94 11.49 14.57
N ILE A 16 5.59 10.93 13.41
CA ILE A 16 4.48 11.43 12.58
C ILE A 16 3.25 10.55 12.74
N TYR A 17 3.40 9.23 12.63
CA TYR A 17 2.28 8.28 12.62
C TYR A 17 2.09 7.51 13.92
N GLY A 18 2.91 7.80 14.96
CA GLY A 18 2.80 7.13 16.26
C GLY A 18 1.43 7.29 16.93
N TRP A 19 0.73 8.41 16.68
CA TRP A 19 -0.62 8.63 17.19
C TRP A 19 -1.62 7.57 16.71
N LEU A 20 -1.42 7.02 15.53
CA LEU A 20 -2.24 5.96 14.94
C LEU A 20 -1.69 4.57 15.30
N TYR A 21 -0.48 4.28 14.86
CA TYR A 21 0.10 2.93 14.91
C TYR A 21 0.50 2.48 16.31
N LEU A 22 0.81 3.41 17.23
CA LEU A 22 1.11 3.08 18.64
C LEU A 22 -0.12 3.22 19.54
N ASN A 23 -1.31 3.43 18.99
CA ASN A 23 -2.58 3.49 19.72
C ASN A 23 -3.51 2.36 19.27
N PRO A 24 -3.52 1.20 19.95
CA PRO A 24 -4.34 0.04 19.54
C PRO A 24 -5.84 0.33 19.48
N LYS A 25 -6.35 1.21 20.34
CA LYS A 25 -7.80 1.57 20.33
C LYS A 25 -8.18 2.31 19.07
N LEU A 26 -7.36 3.28 18.68
CA LEU A 26 -7.60 4.07 17.47
C LEU A 26 -7.38 3.24 16.20
N TYR A 27 -6.30 2.43 16.20
CA TYR A 27 -6.05 1.50 15.10
C TYR A 27 -7.22 0.56 14.87
N ASN A 28 -7.72 -0.11 15.94
CA ASN A 28 -8.85 -1.03 15.85
C ASN A 28 -10.17 -0.32 15.46
N LEU A 29 -10.36 0.94 15.87
CA LEU A 29 -11.51 1.73 15.44
C LEU A 29 -11.46 2.01 13.93
N LEU A 30 -10.29 2.40 13.42
CA LEU A 30 -10.10 2.68 11.99
C LEU A 30 -10.05 1.41 11.14
N ASP A 31 -9.77 0.26 11.76
CA ASP A 31 -9.83 -1.04 11.09
C ASP A 31 -11.27 -1.57 10.95
N ASN A 32 -12.15 -0.69 10.55
CA ASN A 32 -13.56 -0.97 10.30
C ASN A 32 -13.90 -0.54 8.87
N ALA A 33 -14.24 -1.52 8.02
CA ALA A 33 -14.55 -1.28 6.62
C ALA A 33 -15.70 -0.28 6.41
N PHE A 34 -16.72 -0.31 7.28
CA PHE A 34 -17.85 0.62 7.20
C PHE A 34 -17.38 2.05 7.52
N LEU A 35 -16.60 2.22 8.60
CA LEU A 35 -16.08 3.53 8.98
C LEU A 35 -15.15 4.10 7.90
N LEU A 36 -14.23 3.30 7.38
CA LEU A 36 -13.35 3.74 6.29
C LEU A 36 -14.13 4.08 5.03
N ASN A 37 -15.16 3.29 4.71
CA ASN A 37 -16.00 3.57 3.56
C ASN A 37 -16.78 4.88 3.74
N PHE A 38 -17.30 5.15 4.95
CA PHE A 38 -17.94 6.41 5.29
C PHE A 38 -16.97 7.60 5.20
N LEU A 39 -15.79 7.49 5.80
CA LEU A 39 -14.75 8.54 5.78
C LEU A 39 -14.22 8.85 4.37
N THR A 40 -14.21 7.86 3.48
CA THR A 40 -13.77 7.99 2.10
C THR A 40 -14.92 8.22 1.12
N LEU A 41 -16.13 8.48 1.61
CA LEU A 41 -17.34 8.71 0.80
C LEU A 41 -17.62 7.56 -0.20
N GLY A 42 -17.45 6.31 0.25
CA GLY A 42 -17.67 5.11 -0.57
C GLY A 42 -16.45 4.65 -1.38
N TYR A 43 -15.40 5.45 -1.47
CA TYR A 43 -14.25 5.11 -2.32
C TYR A 43 -13.37 4.00 -1.75
N HIS A 44 -13.39 3.73 -0.44
CA HIS A 44 -12.66 2.59 0.12
C HIS A 44 -13.11 1.26 -0.52
N SER A 45 -14.41 0.98 -0.58
CA SER A 45 -14.94 -0.22 -1.22
C SER A 45 -14.63 -0.30 -2.71
N LEU A 46 -14.69 0.84 -3.41
CA LEU A 46 -14.35 0.90 -4.84
C LEU A 46 -12.87 0.58 -5.06
N LEU A 47 -11.97 1.19 -4.29
CA LEU A 47 -10.53 1.02 -4.45
C LEU A 47 -10.07 -0.41 -4.09
N THR A 48 -10.69 -1.03 -3.08
CA THR A 48 -10.43 -2.44 -2.74
C THR A 48 -10.90 -3.39 -3.84
N GLU A 49 -12.04 -3.09 -4.50
CA GLU A 49 -12.50 -3.84 -5.67
C GLU A 49 -11.56 -3.67 -6.86
N GLU A 50 -11.01 -2.48 -7.07
CA GLU A 50 -10.02 -2.23 -8.12
C GLU A 50 -8.73 -3.03 -7.93
N VAL A 51 -8.30 -3.28 -6.68
CA VAL A 51 -7.20 -4.21 -6.38
C VAL A 51 -7.61 -5.64 -6.74
N LYS A 52 -8.81 -6.09 -6.32
CA LYS A 52 -9.29 -7.44 -6.60
C LYS A 52 -9.35 -7.76 -8.10
N LYS A 53 -9.75 -6.81 -8.94
CA LYS A 53 -9.80 -6.97 -10.41
C LYS A 53 -8.42 -7.29 -11.02
N GLU A 54 -7.34 -6.92 -10.36
CA GLU A 54 -5.98 -7.19 -10.82
C GLU A 54 -5.49 -8.59 -10.45
N ILE A 55 -6.20 -9.31 -9.58
CA ILE A 55 -5.78 -10.60 -9.05
C ILE A 55 -6.22 -11.74 -9.98
N SER A 56 -5.26 -12.58 -10.33
CA SER A 56 -5.52 -13.83 -11.04
C SER A 56 -5.53 -15.02 -10.03
N PRO A 57 -6.38 -16.04 -10.21
CA PRO A 57 -6.61 -17.08 -9.21
C PRO A 57 -5.38 -17.88 -8.75
N HIS A 58 -4.34 -17.97 -9.58
CA HIS A 58 -3.13 -18.77 -9.29
C HIS A 58 -1.90 -17.92 -8.98
N SER A 59 -2.10 -16.62 -8.71
CA SER A 59 -1.00 -15.69 -8.49
C SER A 59 -0.29 -15.91 -7.15
N HIS A 60 1.03 -15.74 -7.17
CA HIS A 60 1.82 -15.52 -5.96
C HIS A 60 1.82 -14.04 -5.65
N ILE A 61 1.13 -13.66 -4.59
CA ILE A 61 0.89 -12.26 -4.22
C ILE A 61 1.76 -11.86 -3.03
N LEU A 62 2.38 -10.70 -3.12
CA LEU A 62 2.95 -10.00 -1.99
C LEU A 62 2.16 -8.72 -1.75
N GLN A 63 1.78 -8.46 -0.51
CA GLN A 63 1.25 -7.16 -0.10
C GLN A 63 2.25 -6.44 0.78
N ILE A 64 2.52 -5.19 0.46
CA ILE A 64 3.37 -4.29 1.22
C ILE A 64 2.48 -3.48 2.16
N GLY A 65 2.65 -3.72 3.46
CA GLY A 65 1.85 -3.14 4.54
C GLY A 65 0.60 -3.95 4.88
N ALA A 66 0.37 -4.17 6.15
CA ALA A 66 -0.87 -4.72 6.69
C ALA A 66 -1.91 -3.60 6.75
N THR A 67 -2.83 -3.62 5.79
CA THR A 67 -3.82 -2.56 5.57
C THR A 67 -5.08 -2.75 6.41
N LEU A 68 -5.85 -1.68 6.55
CA LEU A 68 -7.07 -1.62 7.34
C LEU A 68 -8.34 -1.85 6.48
N GLY A 69 -9.46 -2.15 7.15
CA GLY A 69 -10.79 -2.04 6.60
C GLY A 69 -11.21 -3.09 5.60
N GLY A 70 -10.71 -4.33 5.72
CA GLY A 70 -11.17 -5.44 4.88
C GLY A 70 -10.55 -5.47 3.48
N GLN A 71 -9.50 -4.69 3.22
CA GLN A 71 -8.82 -4.68 1.93
C GLN A 71 -8.13 -6.02 1.64
N ILE A 72 -7.50 -6.62 2.66
CA ILE A 72 -6.80 -7.89 2.57
C ILE A 72 -7.78 -9.02 2.24
N GLU A 73 -8.89 -9.09 2.96
CA GLU A 73 -9.96 -10.07 2.74
C GLU A 73 -10.51 -9.96 1.31
N LYS A 74 -10.72 -8.73 0.86
CA LYS A 74 -11.21 -8.47 -0.49
C LYS A 74 -10.23 -8.93 -1.55
N ALA A 75 -8.95 -8.62 -1.38
CA ALA A 75 -7.89 -9.07 -2.27
C ALA A 75 -7.76 -10.60 -2.23
N TYR A 76 -7.69 -11.19 -1.02
CA TYR A 76 -7.59 -12.64 -0.84
C TYR A 76 -8.76 -13.39 -1.48
N SER A 77 -9.98 -12.82 -1.46
CA SER A 77 -11.15 -13.44 -2.11
C SER A 77 -11.05 -13.57 -3.64
N GLY A 78 -10.09 -12.90 -4.28
CA GLY A 78 -9.77 -13.07 -5.70
C GLY A 78 -8.78 -14.19 -5.98
N LEU A 79 -8.18 -14.76 -4.92
CA LEU A 79 -7.16 -15.79 -5.04
C LEU A 79 -7.80 -17.20 -5.01
N GLY A 80 -7.36 -18.08 -5.91
CA GLY A 80 -7.75 -19.49 -5.91
C GLY A 80 -6.86 -20.34 -4.99
N MET A 81 -7.21 -21.62 -4.84
CA MET A 81 -6.53 -22.56 -3.94
C MET A 81 -5.03 -22.77 -4.23
N LEU A 82 -4.61 -22.60 -5.48
CA LEU A 82 -3.21 -22.79 -5.91
C LEU A 82 -2.36 -21.52 -5.81
N GLY A 83 -2.97 -20.39 -5.49
CA GLY A 83 -2.24 -19.14 -5.27
C GLY A 83 -1.64 -19.04 -3.86
N SER A 84 -0.79 -18.06 -3.65
CA SER A 84 -0.25 -17.73 -2.33
C SER A 84 -0.35 -16.23 -2.05
N TYR A 85 -0.58 -15.87 -0.79
CA TYR A 85 -0.64 -14.50 -0.34
C TYR A 85 0.32 -14.30 0.81
N THR A 86 1.20 -13.32 0.69
CA THR A 86 2.15 -12.94 1.75
C THR A 86 2.02 -11.47 2.05
N ILE A 87 2.02 -11.11 3.33
CA ILE A 87 2.00 -9.73 3.81
C ILE A 87 3.36 -9.43 4.46
N VAL A 88 3.95 -8.32 4.08
CA VAL A 88 5.16 -7.80 4.73
C VAL A 88 4.84 -6.47 5.39
N ASP A 89 5.24 -6.32 6.66
CA ASP A 89 5.11 -5.07 7.40
C ASP A 89 6.33 -4.84 8.29
N ILE A 90 6.65 -3.58 8.53
CA ILE A 90 7.75 -3.17 9.41
C ILE A 90 7.33 -3.10 10.88
N LEU A 91 6.03 -3.04 11.16
CA LEU A 91 5.46 -2.96 12.50
C LEU A 91 5.03 -4.35 12.98
N PRO A 92 5.76 -4.97 13.93
CA PRO A 92 5.47 -6.32 14.36
C PRO A 92 4.09 -6.46 15.02
N ASP A 93 3.66 -5.46 15.80
CA ASP A 93 2.36 -5.48 16.48
C ASP A 93 1.19 -5.41 15.48
N ILE A 94 1.34 -4.61 14.42
CA ILE A 94 0.35 -4.51 13.34
C ILE A 94 0.28 -5.82 12.56
N LEU A 95 1.44 -6.42 12.28
CA LEU A 95 1.52 -7.70 11.58
C LEU A 95 0.89 -8.83 12.39
N GLU A 96 1.07 -8.84 13.72
CA GLU A 96 0.45 -9.84 14.60
C GLU A 96 -1.07 -9.65 14.68
N ASN A 97 -1.56 -8.42 14.86
CA ASN A 97 -3.00 -8.12 14.79
C ASN A 97 -3.62 -8.57 13.46
N CYS A 98 -2.90 -8.33 12.36
CA CYS A 98 -3.34 -8.79 11.04
C CYS A 98 -3.38 -10.32 10.96
N ARG A 99 -2.38 -11.02 11.52
CA ARG A 99 -2.34 -12.49 11.58
C ARG A 99 -3.53 -13.04 12.34
N GLU A 100 -3.82 -12.49 13.53
CA GLU A 100 -4.95 -12.92 14.37
C GLU A 100 -6.30 -12.80 13.66
N LYS A 101 -6.48 -11.79 12.82
CA LYS A 101 -7.71 -11.61 12.02
C LYS A 101 -7.85 -12.61 10.88
N HIS A 102 -6.74 -13.13 10.38
CA HIS A 102 -6.70 -13.96 9.17
C HIS A 102 -6.26 -15.41 9.44
N LEU A 103 -6.50 -15.93 10.66
CA LEU A 103 -6.10 -17.28 11.09
C LEU A 103 -6.65 -18.40 10.19
N GLU A 104 -7.84 -18.21 9.63
CA GLU A 104 -8.48 -19.21 8.76
C GLU A 104 -7.99 -19.16 7.30
N GLN A 105 -7.21 -18.11 6.95
CA GLN A 105 -6.71 -17.90 5.61
C GLN A 105 -5.25 -18.36 5.49
N LYS A 106 -4.90 -18.90 4.33
CA LYS A 106 -3.50 -19.29 4.05
C LYS A 106 -2.66 -18.08 3.66
N ILE A 107 -2.43 -17.19 4.61
CA ILE A 107 -1.62 -15.97 4.44
C ILE A 107 -0.29 -16.14 5.17
N GLY A 108 0.81 -15.87 4.46
CA GLY A 108 2.14 -15.75 5.04
C GLY A 108 2.36 -14.34 5.62
N PHE A 109 3.07 -14.24 6.74
CA PHE A 109 3.37 -12.96 7.39
C PHE A 109 4.88 -12.81 7.58
N VAL A 110 5.45 -11.71 7.12
CA VAL A 110 6.89 -11.44 7.14
C VAL A 110 7.14 -10.07 7.78
N HIS A 111 7.85 -10.07 8.91
CA HIS A 111 8.32 -8.83 9.53
C HIS A 111 9.58 -8.35 8.81
N ALA A 112 9.47 -7.31 7.99
CA ALA A 112 10.59 -6.74 7.24
C ALA A 112 10.31 -5.28 6.82
N ASP A 113 11.39 -4.54 6.57
CA ASP A 113 11.35 -3.19 6.01
C ASP A 113 11.42 -3.27 4.47
N ALA A 114 10.32 -2.97 3.80
CA ALA A 114 10.25 -2.98 2.34
C ALA A 114 11.18 -1.96 1.65
N ALA A 115 11.63 -0.92 2.38
CA ALA A 115 12.62 0.03 1.88
C ALA A 115 14.05 -0.54 1.87
N LYS A 116 14.32 -1.59 2.67
CA LYS A 116 15.62 -2.28 2.68
C LYS A 116 15.65 -3.38 1.65
N THR A 117 14.67 -4.27 1.67
CA THR A 117 14.60 -5.39 0.73
C THR A 117 13.20 -5.97 0.64
N VAL A 118 12.83 -6.39 -0.56
CA VAL A 118 11.67 -7.25 -0.83
C VAL A 118 12.21 -8.51 -1.50
N LYS A 119 12.21 -9.62 -0.76
CA LYS A 119 12.71 -10.91 -1.27
C LYS A 119 11.60 -11.69 -1.92
N GLY A 120 11.90 -12.38 -2.99
CA GLY A 120 10.97 -13.27 -3.68
C GLY A 120 10.81 -12.90 -5.16
N ASN A 121 9.85 -13.58 -5.78
CA ASN A 121 9.55 -13.46 -7.19
C ASN A 121 8.03 -13.64 -7.34
N TYR A 122 7.31 -12.52 -7.50
CA TYR A 122 5.86 -12.48 -7.38
C TYR A 122 5.18 -12.19 -8.71
N ASP A 123 4.00 -12.77 -8.88
CA ASP A 123 3.14 -12.46 -10.02
C ASP A 123 2.45 -11.11 -9.83
N ILE A 124 2.07 -10.81 -8.57
CA ILE A 124 1.42 -9.55 -8.21
C ILE A 124 2.02 -9.01 -6.91
N ILE A 125 2.35 -7.71 -6.89
CA ILE A 125 2.70 -7.01 -5.65
C ILE A 125 1.71 -5.87 -5.44
N ILE A 126 1.06 -5.83 -4.28
CA ILE A 126 0.08 -4.82 -3.90
C ILE A 126 0.73 -3.83 -2.93
N CYS A 127 0.63 -2.55 -3.22
CA CYS A 127 0.98 -1.45 -2.33
C CYS A 127 -0.24 -0.52 -2.22
N TYR A 128 -0.99 -0.66 -1.12
CA TYR A 128 -2.26 0.01 -0.92
C TYR A 128 -2.16 1.04 0.20
N MET A 129 -2.39 2.31 -0.12
CA MET A 129 -2.43 3.44 0.82
C MET A 129 -1.20 3.50 1.75
N LEU A 130 0.00 3.36 1.16
CA LEU A 130 1.27 3.33 1.91
C LEU A 130 2.25 4.43 1.44
N LEU A 131 2.34 4.68 0.13
CA LEU A 131 3.41 5.56 -0.39
C LEU A 131 3.29 6.99 0.13
N HIS A 132 2.08 7.45 0.42
CA HIS A 132 1.85 8.80 0.98
C HIS A 132 2.35 8.96 2.42
N GLU A 133 2.59 7.87 3.14
CA GLU A 133 3.16 7.89 4.49
C GLU A 133 4.69 7.89 4.50
N LEU A 134 5.31 7.60 3.37
CA LEU A 134 6.75 7.43 3.29
C LEU A 134 7.49 8.72 2.91
N PRO A 135 8.62 9.04 3.54
CA PRO A 135 9.54 10.07 3.07
C PRO A 135 9.98 9.82 1.63
N PRO A 136 10.27 10.86 0.82
CA PRO A 136 10.55 10.73 -0.61
C PRO A 136 11.59 9.65 -0.97
N LEU A 137 12.75 9.65 -0.30
CA LEU A 137 13.81 8.66 -0.57
C LEU A 137 13.41 7.23 -0.18
N THR A 138 12.66 7.08 0.92
CA THR A 138 12.14 5.78 1.36
C THR A 138 11.13 5.25 0.35
N ARG A 139 10.26 6.13 -0.16
CA ARG A 139 9.26 5.83 -1.18
C ARG A 139 9.89 5.27 -2.47
N THR A 140 10.93 5.96 -3.00
CA THR A 140 11.68 5.49 -4.18
C THR A 140 12.25 4.08 -3.95
N ARG A 141 12.88 3.84 -2.79
CA ARG A 141 13.44 2.52 -2.46
C ARG A 141 12.38 1.43 -2.40
N VAL A 142 11.22 1.73 -1.81
CA VAL A 142 10.09 0.77 -1.76
C VAL A 142 9.60 0.44 -3.17
N ILE A 143 9.40 1.46 -4.03
CA ILE A 143 8.98 1.25 -5.42
C ILE A 143 10.01 0.38 -6.16
N ASP A 144 11.29 0.72 -6.09
CA ASP A 144 12.35 -0.02 -6.77
C ASP A 144 12.44 -1.48 -6.28
N ASN A 145 12.32 -1.72 -4.97
CA ASN A 145 12.33 -3.06 -4.42
C ASN A 145 11.09 -3.88 -4.85
N ILE A 146 9.93 -3.23 -4.97
CA ILE A 146 8.71 -3.84 -5.53
C ILE A 146 8.97 -4.27 -6.98
N LEU A 147 9.47 -3.37 -7.83
CA LEU A 147 9.71 -3.67 -9.24
C LEU A 147 10.76 -4.77 -9.44
N LYS A 148 11.80 -4.81 -8.59
CA LYS A 148 12.81 -5.88 -8.58
C LYS A 148 12.19 -7.24 -8.29
N ALA A 149 11.30 -7.31 -7.32
CA ALA A 149 10.68 -8.55 -6.85
C ALA A 149 9.54 -9.08 -7.75
N LEU A 150 9.21 -8.38 -8.84
CA LEU A 150 8.27 -8.88 -9.84
C LEU A 150 8.92 -9.92 -10.74
N LYS A 151 8.18 -10.97 -11.07
CA LYS A 151 8.49 -11.86 -12.20
C LYS A 151 8.40 -11.10 -13.53
N PRO A 152 9.08 -11.56 -14.58
CA PRO A 152 8.74 -11.13 -15.94
C PRO A 152 7.23 -11.32 -16.22
N GLY A 153 6.57 -10.32 -16.79
CA GLY A 153 5.10 -10.28 -16.95
C GLY A 153 4.30 -10.03 -15.67
N GLY A 154 4.94 -10.05 -14.50
CA GLY A 154 4.30 -9.72 -13.21
C GLY A 154 3.94 -8.25 -13.09
N LYS A 155 3.01 -7.91 -12.20
CA LYS A 155 2.53 -6.53 -12.04
C LYS A 155 2.55 -6.04 -10.59
N ALA A 156 2.92 -4.77 -10.42
CA ALA A 156 2.74 -4.03 -9.18
C ALA A 156 1.47 -3.17 -9.28
N VAL A 157 0.62 -3.26 -8.27
CA VAL A 157 -0.64 -2.51 -8.15
C VAL A 157 -0.50 -1.51 -7.01
N PHE A 158 -0.43 -0.24 -7.34
CA PHE A 158 -0.37 0.85 -6.38
C PHE A 158 -1.74 1.52 -6.30
N ILE A 159 -2.30 1.62 -5.11
CA ILE A 159 -3.45 2.46 -4.81
C ILE A 159 -3.00 3.50 -3.80
N ASP A 160 -3.16 4.78 -4.10
CA ASP A 160 -2.73 5.83 -3.20
C ASP A 160 -3.41 7.17 -3.50
N TYR A 161 -3.12 8.18 -2.68
CA TYR A 161 -3.55 9.55 -2.93
C TYR A 161 -2.93 10.09 -4.22
N HIS A 162 -3.68 10.99 -4.85
CA HIS A 162 -3.27 11.76 -6.01
C HIS A 162 -3.72 13.22 -5.85
N GLN A 163 -3.28 14.09 -6.72
CA GLN A 163 -3.66 15.50 -6.69
C GLN A 163 -5.12 15.68 -7.11
N PRO A 164 -5.99 16.22 -6.21
CA PRO A 164 -7.35 16.55 -6.60
C PRO A 164 -7.37 17.52 -7.78
N SER A 165 -8.35 17.34 -8.66
CA SER A 165 -8.62 18.29 -9.75
C SER A 165 -8.76 19.72 -9.22
N SER A 166 -8.32 20.72 -10.02
CA SER A 166 -8.47 22.13 -9.67
C SER A 166 -9.91 22.53 -9.39
N TYR A 167 -10.87 21.84 -9.99
CA TYR A 167 -12.32 22.05 -9.82
C TYR A 167 -12.95 21.19 -8.73
N HIS A 168 -12.17 20.35 -8.01
CA HIS A 168 -12.72 19.47 -6.99
C HIS A 168 -13.31 20.28 -5.82
N PRO A 169 -14.60 20.11 -5.43
CA PRO A 169 -15.26 20.96 -4.44
C PRO A 169 -14.62 20.86 -3.05
N LEU A 170 -14.08 19.70 -2.69
CA LEU A 170 -13.46 19.44 -1.39
C LEU A 170 -11.93 19.62 -1.39
N LYS A 171 -11.33 20.14 -2.46
CA LYS A 171 -9.85 20.19 -2.60
C LYS A 171 -9.13 20.88 -1.43
N TYR A 172 -9.72 21.96 -0.91
CA TYR A 172 -9.12 22.70 0.21
C TYR A 172 -9.22 21.92 1.53
N ILE A 173 -10.35 21.25 1.76
CA ILE A 173 -10.57 20.40 2.95
C ILE A 173 -9.59 19.22 2.91
N ILE A 174 -9.52 18.50 1.79
CA ILE A 174 -8.60 17.38 1.58
C ILE A 174 -7.15 17.82 1.79
N ARG A 175 -6.77 18.96 1.23
CA ARG A 175 -5.42 19.52 1.38
C ARG A 175 -5.09 19.86 2.83
N THR A 176 -6.03 20.43 3.56
CA THR A 176 -5.86 20.77 4.97
C THR A 176 -5.72 19.51 5.82
N ILE A 177 -6.57 18.52 5.63
CA ILE A 177 -6.50 17.22 6.34
C ILE A 177 -5.15 16.56 6.07
N ASN A 178 -4.73 16.49 4.80
CA ASN A 178 -3.46 15.87 4.44
C ASN A 178 -2.25 16.60 5.04
N ARG A 179 -2.26 17.93 5.09
CA ARG A 179 -1.18 18.67 5.75
C ARG A 179 -1.07 18.40 7.24
N LEU A 180 -2.18 18.17 7.91
CA LEU A 180 -2.21 17.92 9.36
C LEU A 180 -1.82 16.47 9.70
N TYR A 181 -2.29 15.50 8.92
CA TYR A 181 -2.18 14.07 9.25
C TYR A 181 -1.30 13.27 8.30
N GLN A 182 -1.04 13.80 7.08
CA GLN A 182 -0.33 13.11 6.00
C GLN A 182 0.71 14.03 5.34
N PRO A 183 1.76 14.46 6.06
CA PRO A 183 2.67 15.50 5.60
C PRO A 183 3.44 15.13 4.32
N PHE A 184 3.57 13.84 4.01
CA PHE A 184 4.22 13.39 2.79
C PHE A 184 3.28 13.22 1.59
N ALA A 185 1.95 13.34 1.76
CA ALA A 185 0.99 13.17 0.67
C ALA A 185 1.18 14.22 -0.44
N GLU A 186 1.39 15.50 -0.08
CA GLU A 186 1.63 16.55 -1.09
C GLU A 186 2.89 16.30 -1.93
N SER A 187 3.92 15.70 -1.36
CA SER A 187 5.14 15.35 -2.10
C SER A 187 4.91 14.18 -3.07
N LEU A 188 3.97 13.28 -2.76
CA LEU A 188 3.53 12.22 -3.68
C LEU A 188 2.75 12.81 -4.86
N TRP A 189 1.90 13.83 -4.62
CA TRP A 189 1.10 14.46 -5.67
C TRP A 189 1.93 15.16 -6.76
N LYS A 190 3.07 15.72 -6.37
CA LYS A 190 3.94 16.45 -7.30
C LYS A 190 4.69 15.54 -8.27
N ASN A 191 4.79 14.26 -7.92
CA ASN A 191 5.50 13.27 -8.71
C ASN A 191 4.54 12.13 -9.04
N SER A 192 4.59 11.61 -10.27
CA SER A 192 3.89 10.37 -10.58
C SER A 192 4.61 9.18 -9.92
N ILE A 193 3.88 8.12 -9.56
CA ILE A 193 4.51 6.88 -9.03
C ILE A 193 5.55 6.34 -10.01
N LYS A 194 5.27 6.40 -11.32
CA LYS A 194 6.24 6.09 -12.38
C LYS A 194 7.50 6.94 -12.28
N GLY A 195 7.36 8.26 -12.08
CA GLY A 195 8.48 9.19 -12.01
C GLY A 195 9.33 9.06 -10.73
N LEU A 196 8.83 8.31 -9.72
CA LEU A 196 9.57 8.00 -8.49
C LEU A 196 10.40 6.71 -8.62
N ALA A 197 10.16 5.87 -9.64
CA ALA A 197 10.96 4.69 -9.90
C ALA A 197 12.32 5.08 -10.50
N SER A 198 13.40 4.44 -10.05
CA SER A 198 14.76 4.66 -10.59
C SER A 198 14.89 4.14 -12.02
N HIS A 199 14.18 3.05 -12.36
CA HIS A 199 14.18 2.39 -13.66
C HIS A 199 12.76 2.18 -14.19
N PRO A 200 12.04 3.28 -14.53
CA PRO A 200 10.65 3.18 -14.97
C PRO A 200 10.50 2.48 -16.34
N GLU A 201 11.55 2.41 -17.13
CA GLU A 201 11.60 1.81 -18.47
C GLU A 201 11.44 0.28 -18.46
N ILE A 202 11.71 -0.40 -17.33
CA ILE A 202 11.56 -1.87 -17.25
C ILE A 202 10.11 -2.34 -17.18
N CYS A 203 9.17 -1.40 -16.98
CA CYS A 203 7.75 -1.70 -16.86
C CYS A 203 6.91 -0.90 -17.86
N ARG A 204 5.81 -1.50 -18.29
CA ARG A 204 4.69 -0.80 -18.90
C ARG A 204 3.79 -0.27 -17.78
N TRP A 205 3.44 1.01 -17.86
CA TRP A 205 2.66 1.72 -16.84
C TRP A 205 1.29 2.11 -17.34
N SER A 206 0.28 1.95 -16.48
CA SER A 206 -1.05 2.52 -16.66
C SER A 206 -1.48 3.23 -15.38
N GLN A 207 -2.28 4.28 -15.51
CA GLN A 207 -2.81 5.06 -14.38
C GLN A 207 -4.27 5.38 -14.60
N GLN A 208 -5.06 5.27 -13.54
CA GLN A 208 -6.45 5.66 -13.47
C GLN A 208 -6.69 6.46 -12.19
N THR A 209 -7.49 7.52 -12.26
CA THR A 209 -7.81 8.36 -11.09
C THR A 209 -9.28 8.22 -10.71
N TYR A 210 -9.58 8.44 -9.43
CA TYR A 210 -10.91 8.32 -8.84
C TYR A 210 -11.21 9.54 -7.99
N PHE A 211 -12.49 9.77 -7.70
CA PHE A 211 -12.97 10.87 -6.88
C PHE A 211 -12.38 12.23 -7.33
N GLY A 212 -12.57 12.56 -8.60
CA GLY A 212 -12.07 13.82 -9.15
C GLY A 212 -10.55 14.02 -8.97
N GLY A 213 -9.78 12.93 -9.01
CA GLY A 213 -8.33 12.94 -8.89
C GLY A 213 -7.76 12.73 -7.48
N VAL A 214 -8.59 12.54 -6.45
CA VAL A 214 -8.11 12.37 -5.05
C VAL A 214 -7.33 11.07 -4.87
N TYR A 215 -7.75 10.01 -5.55
CA TYR A 215 -7.11 8.70 -5.51
C TYR A 215 -6.63 8.28 -6.89
N GLN A 216 -5.62 7.42 -6.91
CA GLN A 216 -5.10 6.80 -8.13
C GLN A 216 -4.92 5.30 -7.95
N LYS A 217 -5.13 4.55 -9.05
CA LYS A 217 -4.59 3.22 -9.27
C LYS A 217 -3.51 3.32 -10.33
N VAL A 218 -2.32 2.85 -10.02
CA VAL A 218 -1.21 2.74 -10.96
C VAL A 218 -0.80 1.28 -11.05
N VAL A 219 -0.73 0.74 -12.25
CA VAL A 219 -0.27 -0.62 -12.50
C VAL A 219 1.01 -0.55 -13.31
N ALA A 220 2.07 -1.17 -12.77
CA ALA A 220 3.35 -1.35 -13.44
C ALA A 220 3.51 -2.83 -13.80
N THR A 221 3.50 -3.17 -15.08
CA THR A 221 3.72 -4.54 -15.57
C THR A 221 5.14 -4.69 -16.06
N LYS A 222 5.93 -5.59 -15.43
CA LYS A 222 7.32 -5.83 -15.78
C LYS A 222 7.43 -6.44 -17.17
N MET A 223 8.27 -5.87 -18.02
CA MET A 223 8.47 -6.38 -19.38
C MET A 223 9.37 -7.62 -19.36
N ASP A 224 9.11 -8.54 -20.30
CA ASP A 224 9.94 -9.71 -20.47
C ASP A 224 11.37 -9.32 -20.91
N GLY A 225 12.38 -10.05 -20.40
CA GLY A 225 13.77 -9.82 -20.74
C GLY A 225 14.43 -8.64 -20.04
N THR A 226 13.74 -7.95 -19.12
CA THR A 226 14.31 -6.88 -18.29
C THR A 226 14.76 -7.43 -16.94
N SER A 227 16.06 -7.32 -16.62
CA SER A 227 16.65 -7.57 -15.29
C SER A 227 17.26 -6.28 -14.76
N LEU A 228 17.15 -6.06 -13.45
CA LEU A 228 17.86 -4.99 -12.72
C LEU A 228 19.08 -5.55 -12.04
#